data_afe64359f0724760e05bbebfe3ae77e1
#
_entry.id   afe64359f0724760e05bbebfe3ae77e1
#
_cell.length_a   1.000
_cell.length_b   1.000
_cell.length_c   1.000
_cell.angle_alpha   90.00
_cell.angle_beta   90.00
_cell.angle_gamma   90.00
#
_symmetry.space_group_name_H-M   'P 1'
#
loop_
_entity.id
_entity.type
_entity.pdbx_description
1 polymer ?
#
loop_
_entity_poly.entity_id
_entity_poly.type
_entity_poly.pdbx_seq_one_letter_code
_entity_poly.pdbx_strand_id
1 'polypeptide(L)'
;QTSQVEEGRCEVDALQRIYMQWGTSYFFPAIAMASHISAAPNHQTFRVIPLKYRIDVAMSGRLGMEIQPKNMTEEEKTLCRKAIADYKTIRPVVQFGDIYRLVSPYDRLGVASLMYTSPEKDKAVFYWWKTEHFVNQHLPRVKMNGLSPDKKYRVCELNRIDNEPLAFEGKAFTGEYLMANGLEIPYNHIVDYHKQNDYSSRVLYLEEVK
;
A
#
# COMPACT_ATOMS: atom_id res chain seq x y z
N GLN A 1 5.90 -44.27 2.03
CA GLN A 1 5.74 -43.19 1.05
C GLN A 1 4.45 -42.45 1.39
N THR A 2 4.56 -41.46 2.24
CA THR A 2 3.48 -40.54 2.55
C THR A 2 3.51 -39.45 1.50
N SER A 3 2.55 -39.46 0.58
CA SER A 3 2.28 -38.36 -0.34
C SER A 3 1.89 -37.16 0.51
N GLN A 4 2.81 -36.21 0.67
CA GLN A 4 2.44 -34.87 1.10
C GLN A 4 1.59 -34.27 -0.02
N VAL A 5 0.30 -34.15 0.21
CA VAL A 5 -0.55 -33.26 -0.55
C VAL A 5 -0.06 -31.86 -0.21
N GLU A 6 0.75 -31.27 -1.11
CA GLU A 6 1.02 -29.83 -1.06
C GLU A 6 -0.32 -29.13 -1.27
N GLU A 7 -0.93 -28.72 -0.16
CA GLU A 7 -2.00 -27.73 -0.22
C GLU A 7 -1.47 -26.53 -1.00
N GLY A 8 -2.04 -26.28 -2.17
CA GLY A 8 -1.64 -25.23 -3.08
C GLY A 8 -1.74 -23.88 -2.42
N ARG A 9 -0.68 -23.46 -1.76
CA ARG A 9 -0.54 -22.09 -1.25
C ARG A 9 -0.51 -21.16 -2.46
N CYS A 10 -1.53 -20.32 -2.56
CA CYS A 10 -1.59 -19.27 -3.57
C CYS A 10 -0.61 -18.16 -3.19
N GLU A 11 0.69 -18.42 -3.28
CA GLU A 11 1.76 -17.48 -2.95
C GLU A 11 1.97 -16.52 -4.14
N VAL A 12 0.95 -15.73 -4.44
CA VAL A 12 1.04 -14.68 -5.46
C VAL A 12 2.00 -13.58 -5.03
N ASP A 13 2.74 -13.03 -6.01
CA ASP A 13 3.58 -11.88 -5.76
C ASP A 13 2.75 -10.61 -5.47
N ALA A 14 3.40 -9.57 -4.94
CA ALA A 14 2.71 -8.36 -4.51
C ALA A 14 2.02 -7.60 -5.65
N LEU A 15 2.55 -7.65 -6.88
CA LEU A 15 1.91 -7.01 -8.02
C LEU A 15 0.59 -7.71 -8.39
N GLN A 16 0.61 -9.03 -8.49
CA GLN A 16 -0.61 -9.82 -8.74
C GLN A 16 -1.61 -9.68 -7.58
N ARG A 17 -1.10 -9.55 -6.34
CA ARG A 17 -1.93 -9.35 -5.16
C ARG A 17 -2.75 -8.06 -5.22
N ILE A 18 -2.24 -6.98 -5.80
CA ILE A 18 -3.00 -5.74 -6.02
C ILE A 18 -4.28 -6.04 -6.82
N TYR A 19 -4.16 -6.77 -7.92
CA TYR A 19 -5.30 -7.14 -8.77
C TYR A 19 -6.29 -8.04 -8.03
N MET A 20 -5.77 -9.05 -7.32
CA MET A 20 -6.62 -9.97 -6.54
C MET A 20 -7.37 -9.25 -5.41
N GLN A 21 -6.65 -8.45 -4.62
CA GLN A 21 -7.26 -7.70 -3.51
C GLN A 21 -8.28 -6.68 -4.02
N TRP A 22 -7.99 -6.02 -5.13
CA TRP A 22 -8.93 -5.14 -5.79
C TRP A 22 -10.22 -5.85 -6.15
N GLY A 23 -10.14 -6.97 -6.90
CA GLY A 23 -11.30 -7.76 -7.29
C GLY A 23 -12.07 -8.31 -6.08
N THR A 24 -11.35 -8.88 -5.09
CA THR A 24 -11.94 -9.41 -3.86
C THR A 24 -12.70 -8.34 -3.07
N SER A 25 -12.20 -7.09 -3.07
CA SER A 25 -12.80 -6.00 -2.32
C SER A 25 -14.21 -5.61 -2.78
N TYR A 26 -14.66 -6.04 -3.96
CA TYR A 26 -16.03 -5.83 -4.41
C TYR A 26 -17.05 -6.72 -3.68
N PHE A 27 -16.59 -7.85 -3.15
CA PHE A 27 -17.46 -8.87 -2.57
C PHE A 27 -17.24 -9.05 -1.07
N PHE A 28 -16.03 -8.74 -0.59
CA PHE A 28 -15.64 -8.99 0.80
C PHE A 28 -14.95 -7.78 1.43
N PRO A 29 -15.26 -7.48 2.71
CA PRO A 29 -14.56 -6.44 3.45
C PRO A 29 -13.10 -6.83 3.72
N ALA A 30 -12.24 -5.84 3.97
CA ALA A 30 -10.81 -6.07 4.19
C ALA A 30 -10.50 -7.01 5.36
N ILE A 31 -11.35 -7.05 6.39
CA ILE A 31 -11.21 -8.00 7.51
C ILE A 31 -11.29 -9.47 7.08
N ALA A 32 -12.03 -9.77 6.00
CA ALA A 32 -12.14 -11.12 5.45
C ALA A 32 -11.02 -11.44 4.44
N MET A 33 -10.28 -10.43 4.00
CA MET A 33 -9.27 -10.55 2.95
C MET A 33 -7.87 -10.73 3.57
N ALA A 34 -7.38 -11.97 3.60
CA ALA A 34 -6.00 -12.24 3.99
C ALA A 34 -5.03 -11.66 2.96
N SER A 35 -4.04 -10.91 3.45
CA SER A 35 -3.04 -10.24 2.61
C SER A 35 -1.65 -10.49 3.17
N HIS A 36 -0.85 -11.28 2.45
CA HIS A 36 0.41 -11.79 2.96
C HIS A 36 1.61 -11.15 2.26
N ILE A 37 2.68 -10.97 3.03
CA ILE A 37 4.00 -10.63 2.51
C ILE A 37 4.67 -11.94 2.10
N SER A 38 4.76 -12.22 0.79
CA SER A 38 5.43 -13.39 0.26
C SER A 38 6.95 -13.21 0.14
N ALA A 39 7.69 -14.31 -0.04
CA ALA A 39 9.13 -14.27 -0.29
C ALA A 39 9.49 -13.59 -1.61
N ALA A 40 10.75 -13.14 -1.75
CA ALA A 40 11.35 -12.71 -3.00
C ALA A 40 12.71 -13.40 -3.15
N PRO A 41 13.05 -13.96 -4.34
CA PRO A 41 12.17 -14.07 -5.52
C PRO A 41 10.89 -14.84 -5.25
N ASN A 42 9.78 -14.45 -5.89
CA ASN A 42 8.55 -15.23 -5.82
C ASN A 42 8.73 -16.55 -6.61
N HIS A 43 8.30 -17.66 -6.04
CA HIS A 43 8.56 -18.99 -6.64
C HIS A 43 7.74 -19.28 -7.91
N GLN A 44 6.64 -18.55 -8.17
CA GLN A 44 5.79 -18.71 -9.35
C GLN A 44 6.17 -17.74 -10.48
N THR A 45 6.37 -16.47 -10.14
CA THR A 45 6.63 -15.41 -11.13
C THR A 45 8.10 -15.07 -11.29
N PHE A 46 8.96 -15.55 -10.38
CA PHE A 46 10.39 -15.25 -10.29
C PHE A 46 10.70 -13.75 -10.12
N ARG A 47 9.69 -12.91 -9.86
CA ARG A 47 9.89 -11.49 -9.61
C ARG A 47 10.57 -11.25 -8.28
N VAL A 48 11.51 -10.31 -8.30
CA VAL A 48 12.17 -9.78 -7.11
C VAL A 48 11.54 -8.43 -6.78
N ILE A 49 10.50 -8.45 -5.96
CA ILE A 49 9.78 -7.25 -5.55
C ILE A 49 10.34 -6.77 -4.21
N PRO A 50 10.70 -5.47 -4.07
CA PRO A 50 11.24 -4.92 -2.83
C PRO A 50 10.34 -5.17 -1.63
N LEU A 51 10.94 -5.41 -0.46
CA LEU A 51 10.21 -5.74 0.77
C LEU A 51 9.22 -4.65 1.15
N LYS A 52 9.59 -3.36 1.02
CA LYS A 52 8.67 -2.24 1.27
C LYS A 52 7.40 -2.34 0.44
N TYR A 53 7.53 -2.58 -0.86
CA TYR A 53 6.36 -2.70 -1.74
C TYR A 53 5.47 -3.87 -1.34
N ARG A 54 6.05 -5.02 -1.02
CA ARG A 54 5.33 -6.22 -0.55
C ARG A 54 4.57 -5.94 0.76
N ILE A 55 5.19 -5.21 1.68
CA ILE A 55 4.59 -4.77 2.94
C ILE A 55 3.41 -3.83 2.66
N ASP A 56 3.62 -2.78 1.87
CA ASP A 56 2.61 -1.76 1.60
C ASP A 56 1.36 -2.35 0.91
N VAL A 57 1.55 -3.32 0.02
CA VAL A 57 0.43 -4.05 -0.60
C VAL A 57 -0.29 -4.90 0.44
N ALA A 58 0.45 -5.63 1.28
CA ALA A 58 -0.14 -6.51 2.28
C ALA A 58 -0.90 -5.74 3.38
N MET A 59 -0.50 -4.51 3.68
CA MET A 59 -1.17 -3.66 4.69
C MET A 59 -2.57 -3.19 4.27
N SER A 60 -2.95 -3.32 2.99
CA SER A 60 -4.29 -2.93 2.53
C SER A 60 -5.39 -3.98 2.78
N GLY A 61 -5.05 -5.08 3.45
CA GLY A 61 -5.97 -6.11 3.90
C GLY A 61 -5.62 -6.58 5.31
N ARG A 62 -5.96 -7.81 5.65
CA ARG A 62 -5.55 -8.45 6.90
C ARG A 62 -4.10 -8.94 6.77
N LEU A 63 -3.18 -8.13 7.29
CA LEU A 63 -1.75 -8.36 7.17
C LEU A 63 -1.33 -9.72 7.74
N GLY A 64 -0.62 -10.50 6.94
CA GLY A 64 0.07 -11.72 7.34
C GLY A 64 1.49 -11.76 6.77
N MET A 65 2.32 -12.66 7.27
CA MET A 65 3.69 -12.87 6.81
C MET A 65 3.90 -14.33 6.44
N GLU A 66 4.33 -14.59 5.21
CA GLU A 66 4.71 -15.90 4.69
C GLU A 66 6.23 -15.98 4.40
N ILE A 67 6.99 -15.11 5.04
CA ILE A 67 8.45 -15.09 4.95
C ILE A 67 9.04 -15.79 6.19
N GLN A 68 10.01 -16.66 5.98
CA GLN A 68 10.71 -17.31 7.08
C GLN A 68 11.72 -16.33 7.70
N PRO A 69 11.59 -15.97 8.99
CA PRO A 69 12.48 -14.99 9.64
C PRO A 69 13.97 -15.38 9.60
N LYS A 70 14.27 -16.68 9.53
CA LYS A 70 15.65 -17.17 9.42
C LYS A 70 16.36 -16.76 8.13
N ASN A 71 15.60 -16.45 7.07
CA ASN A 71 16.11 -16.07 5.76
C ASN A 71 16.16 -14.54 5.57
N MET A 72 15.80 -13.76 6.60
CA MET A 72 15.75 -12.30 6.53
C MET A 72 17.01 -11.68 7.12
N THR A 73 17.45 -10.56 6.52
CA THR A 73 18.51 -9.72 7.13
C THR A 73 17.96 -8.98 8.36
N GLU A 74 18.84 -8.40 9.17
CA GLU A 74 18.41 -7.62 10.35
C GLU A 74 17.71 -6.33 9.95
N GLU A 75 18.08 -5.72 8.83
CA GLU A 75 17.40 -4.56 8.25
C GLU A 75 15.97 -4.93 7.84
N GLU A 76 15.80 -6.05 7.16
CA GLU A 76 14.46 -6.55 6.77
C GLU A 76 13.59 -6.87 7.99
N LYS A 77 14.16 -7.51 9.02
CA LYS A 77 13.45 -7.77 10.28
C LYS A 77 13.04 -6.47 10.97
N THR A 78 13.91 -5.46 10.93
CA THR A 78 13.64 -4.14 11.53
C THR A 78 12.52 -3.43 10.79
N LEU A 79 12.55 -3.45 9.45
CA LEU A 79 11.48 -2.90 8.63
C LEU A 79 10.14 -3.62 8.89
N CYS A 80 10.14 -4.93 8.97
CA CYS A 80 8.94 -5.71 9.28
C CYS A 80 8.39 -5.42 10.67
N ARG A 81 9.25 -5.30 11.69
CA ARG A 81 8.80 -4.93 13.05
C ARG A 81 8.13 -3.56 13.06
N LYS A 82 8.72 -2.56 12.36
CA LYS A 82 8.12 -1.24 12.20
C LYS A 82 6.78 -1.32 11.49
N ALA A 83 6.73 -2.02 10.37
CA ALA A 83 5.51 -2.16 9.58
C ALA A 83 4.36 -2.84 10.35
N ILE A 84 4.67 -3.85 11.16
CA ILE A 84 3.68 -4.50 12.03
C ILE A 84 3.16 -3.51 13.09
N ALA A 85 4.02 -2.67 13.67
CA ALA A 85 3.61 -1.64 14.62
C ALA A 85 2.72 -0.59 13.95
N ASP A 86 3.11 -0.09 12.79
CA ASP A 86 2.34 0.86 11.98
C ASP A 86 0.97 0.24 11.58
N TYR A 87 0.98 -1.02 11.13
CA TYR A 87 -0.29 -1.71 10.79
C TYR A 87 -1.24 -1.84 11.98
N LYS A 88 -0.73 -2.13 13.18
CA LYS A 88 -1.57 -2.20 14.39
C LYS A 88 -2.29 -0.88 14.66
N THR A 89 -1.69 0.26 14.33
CA THR A 89 -2.29 1.59 14.47
C THR A 89 -3.40 1.81 13.44
N ILE A 90 -3.19 1.42 12.17
CA ILE A 90 -4.14 1.65 11.10
C ILE A 90 -5.17 0.51 10.94
N ARG A 91 -4.94 -0.65 11.56
CA ARG A 91 -5.77 -1.84 11.43
C ARG A 91 -7.27 -1.58 11.64
N PRO A 92 -7.72 -0.80 12.64
CA PRO A 92 -9.15 -0.51 12.82
C PRO A 92 -9.75 0.18 11.60
N VAL A 93 -9.03 1.15 11.01
CA VAL A 93 -9.49 1.86 9.81
C VAL A 93 -9.54 0.94 8.60
N VAL A 94 -8.50 0.12 8.40
CA VAL A 94 -8.42 -0.81 7.25
C VAL A 94 -9.49 -1.90 7.33
N GLN A 95 -9.72 -2.49 8.51
CA GLN A 95 -10.60 -3.64 8.65
C GLN A 95 -12.07 -3.29 8.81
N PHE A 96 -12.37 -2.12 9.35
CA PHE A 96 -13.74 -1.73 9.72
C PHE A 96 -14.20 -0.40 9.08
N GLY A 97 -13.31 0.29 8.38
CA GLY A 97 -13.63 1.53 7.68
C GLY A 97 -14.26 1.28 6.30
N ASP A 98 -14.76 2.37 5.73
CA ASP A 98 -15.30 2.39 4.37
C ASP A 98 -14.17 2.38 3.35
N ILE A 99 -14.28 1.52 2.34
CA ILE A 99 -13.32 1.43 1.24
C ILE A 99 -13.72 2.35 0.08
N TYR A 100 -12.74 3.10 -0.43
CA TYR A 100 -12.84 3.91 -1.64
C TYR A 100 -11.79 3.47 -2.65
N ARG A 101 -12.23 2.97 -3.80
CA ARG A 101 -11.39 2.55 -4.91
C ARG A 101 -11.14 3.75 -5.80
N LEU A 102 -9.90 4.25 -5.83
CA LEU A 102 -9.58 5.54 -6.45
C LEU A 102 -9.06 5.38 -7.88
N VAL A 103 -8.11 4.46 -8.09
CA VAL A 103 -7.56 4.16 -9.41
C VAL A 103 -7.46 2.64 -9.55
N SER A 104 -8.16 2.10 -10.53
CA SER A 104 -8.18 0.66 -10.79
C SER A 104 -6.87 0.17 -11.40
N PRO A 105 -6.30 -0.95 -10.94
CA PRO A 105 -5.15 -1.56 -11.60
C PRO A 105 -5.47 -2.04 -13.03
N TYR A 106 -6.75 -2.25 -13.35
CA TYR A 106 -7.19 -2.68 -14.68
C TYR A 106 -7.28 -1.54 -15.69
N ASP A 107 -7.27 -0.27 -15.25
CA ASP A 107 -7.29 0.90 -16.13
C ASP A 107 -5.95 1.13 -16.85
N ARG A 108 -4.89 0.39 -16.45
CA ARG A 108 -3.55 0.44 -17.05
C ARG A 108 -2.95 1.85 -17.09
N LEU A 109 -3.23 2.64 -16.08
CA LEU A 109 -2.66 3.98 -15.91
C LEU A 109 -1.26 3.97 -15.27
N GLY A 110 -0.68 2.77 -15.05
CA GLY A 110 0.61 2.58 -14.40
C GLY A 110 0.58 2.73 -12.88
N VAL A 111 -0.60 2.95 -12.31
CA VAL A 111 -0.81 3.12 -10.86
C VAL A 111 -2.13 2.48 -10.45
N ALA A 112 -2.16 1.95 -9.23
CA ALA A 112 -3.39 1.58 -8.54
C ALA A 112 -3.45 2.32 -7.20
N SER A 113 -4.66 2.67 -6.76
CA SER A 113 -4.85 3.39 -5.51
C SER A 113 -6.22 3.11 -4.91
N LEU A 114 -6.24 2.91 -3.60
CA LEU A 114 -7.46 2.83 -2.81
C LEU A 114 -7.24 3.52 -1.47
N MET A 115 -8.31 3.77 -0.74
CA MET A 115 -8.21 4.25 0.63
C MET A 115 -9.34 3.69 1.49
N TYR A 116 -9.10 3.73 2.79
CA TYR A 116 -10.09 3.44 3.82
C TYR A 116 -10.28 4.68 4.68
N THR A 117 -11.51 4.93 5.11
CA THR A 117 -11.84 5.98 6.08
C THR A 117 -12.56 5.39 7.29
N SER A 118 -12.25 5.89 8.49
CA SER A 118 -13.03 5.55 9.68
C SER A 118 -14.50 5.99 9.52
N PRO A 119 -15.46 5.33 10.21
CA PRO A 119 -16.87 5.74 10.19
C PRO A 119 -17.06 7.20 10.62
N GLU A 120 -16.27 7.67 11.58
CA GLU A 120 -16.30 9.04 12.11
C GLU A 120 -15.59 10.04 11.19
N LYS A 121 -14.93 9.55 10.14
CA LYS A 121 -14.11 10.34 9.22
C LYS A 121 -13.05 11.20 9.92
N ASP A 122 -12.51 10.70 11.02
CA ASP A 122 -11.41 11.32 11.76
C ASP A 122 -10.05 10.77 11.34
N LYS A 123 -10.04 9.56 10.73
CA LYS A 123 -8.84 8.86 10.27
C LYS A 123 -9.05 8.27 8.89
N ALA A 124 -7.97 8.24 8.11
CA ALA A 124 -7.99 7.56 6.83
C ALA A 124 -6.61 6.96 6.51
N VAL A 125 -6.60 5.94 5.66
CA VAL A 125 -5.38 5.32 5.14
C VAL A 125 -5.47 5.28 3.62
N PHE A 126 -4.55 5.97 2.97
CA PHE A 126 -4.46 6.07 1.52
C PHE A 126 -3.29 5.21 1.03
N TYR A 127 -3.56 4.39 0.02
CA TYR A 127 -2.59 3.52 -0.62
C TYR A 127 -2.38 3.93 -2.07
N TRP A 128 -1.12 3.95 -2.46
CA TRP A 128 -0.71 4.22 -3.82
C TRP A 128 0.40 3.23 -4.21
N TRP A 129 0.21 2.54 -5.33
CA TRP A 129 1.17 1.56 -5.85
C TRP A 129 1.42 1.80 -7.32
N LYS A 130 2.67 1.92 -7.72
CA LYS A 130 3.06 1.89 -9.12
C LYS A 130 2.94 0.45 -9.63
N THR A 131 2.19 0.23 -10.70
CA THR A 131 1.92 -1.10 -11.24
C THR A 131 2.68 -1.40 -12.52
N GLU A 132 3.05 -0.36 -13.27
CA GLU A 132 3.78 -0.47 -14.53
C GLU A 132 4.79 0.67 -14.64
N HIS A 133 5.86 0.44 -15.37
CA HIS A 133 6.87 1.47 -15.67
C HIS A 133 6.99 1.66 -17.18
N PHE A 134 6.78 2.90 -17.62
CA PHE A 134 7.02 3.32 -18.99
C PHE A 134 7.94 4.54 -19.00
N VAL A 135 8.83 4.60 -19.98
CA VAL A 135 9.69 5.77 -20.18
C VAL A 135 8.82 7.01 -20.46
N ASN A 136 9.12 8.11 -19.79
CA ASN A 136 8.37 9.37 -19.87
C ASN A 136 6.88 9.27 -19.44
N GLN A 137 6.55 8.35 -18.57
CA GLN A 137 5.21 8.23 -18.04
C GLN A 137 4.90 9.37 -17.06
N HIS A 138 3.77 10.05 -17.28
CA HIS A 138 3.16 10.93 -16.30
C HIS A 138 2.09 10.19 -15.54
N LEU A 139 2.32 9.92 -14.26
CA LEU A 139 1.33 9.27 -13.42
C LEU A 139 0.26 10.29 -12.99
N PRO A 140 -1.01 9.87 -12.96
CA PRO A 140 -2.10 10.77 -12.59
C PRO A 140 -1.98 11.19 -11.12
N ARG A 141 -2.35 12.44 -10.83
CA ARG A 141 -2.60 12.86 -9.45
C ARG A 141 -3.86 12.19 -8.94
N VAL A 142 -3.75 11.45 -7.86
CA VAL A 142 -4.87 10.68 -7.31
C VAL A 142 -5.65 11.53 -6.31
N LYS A 143 -6.91 11.78 -6.61
CA LYS A 143 -7.84 12.45 -5.70
C LYS A 143 -8.32 11.47 -4.64
N MET A 144 -8.41 11.94 -3.40
CA MET A 144 -8.95 11.17 -2.30
C MET A 144 -10.48 11.17 -2.31
N ASN A 145 -11.10 10.31 -1.51
CA ASN A 145 -12.55 10.26 -1.38
C ASN A 145 -12.94 9.85 0.05
N GLY A 146 -14.19 10.12 0.44
CA GLY A 146 -14.76 9.70 1.72
C GLY A 146 -14.34 10.52 2.94
N LEU A 147 -13.55 11.57 2.77
CA LEU A 147 -13.18 12.50 3.84
C LEU A 147 -14.33 13.47 4.16
N SER A 148 -14.31 14.08 5.34
CA SER A 148 -15.19 15.20 5.65
C SER A 148 -14.61 16.48 5.06
N PRO A 149 -15.36 17.25 4.23
CA PRO A 149 -14.84 18.44 3.56
C PRO A 149 -14.25 19.47 4.55
N ASP A 150 -14.94 19.68 5.66
CA ASP A 150 -14.62 20.72 6.63
C ASP A 150 -13.52 20.36 7.63
N LYS A 151 -13.20 19.07 7.75
CA LYS A 151 -12.14 18.60 8.65
C LYS A 151 -10.77 18.83 8.03
N LYS A 152 -9.78 19.10 8.88
CA LYS A 152 -8.37 19.17 8.49
C LYS A 152 -7.67 17.88 8.87
N TYR A 153 -6.87 17.35 7.96
CA TYR A 153 -6.15 16.09 8.14
C TYR A 153 -4.65 16.34 8.03
N ARG A 154 -3.92 15.91 9.06
CA ARG A 154 -2.46 15.81 8.99
C ARG A 154 -2.10 14.55 8.23
N VAL A 155 -1.16 14.67 7.29
CA VAL A 155 -0.71 13.56 6.44
C VAL A 155 0.66 13.10 6.90
N CYS A 156 0.80 11.79 7.16
CA CYS A 156 2.06 11.15 7.52
C CYS A 156 2.29 9.90 6.65
N GLU A 157 3.52 9.69 6.17
CA GLU A 157 3.87 8.47 5.45
C GLU A 157 4.24 7.36 6.45
N LEU A 158 3.66 6.17 6.24
CA LEU A 158 4.03 4.94 6.94
C LEU A 158 5.09 4.16 6.14
N ASN A 159 5.86 3.30 6.84
CA ASN A 159 6.87 2.42 6.23
C ASN A 159 7.92 3.13 5.36
N ARG A 160 8.22 4.39 5.65
CA ARG A 160 9.31 5.09 4.96
C ARG A 160 10.64 4.37 5.21
N ILE A 161 11.41 4.19 4.14
CA ILE A 161 12.73 3.56 4.16
C ILE A 161 13.87 4.56 3.90
N ASP A 162 13.55 5.74 3.37
CA ASP A 162 14.49 6.85 3.19
C ASP A 162 14.31 7.90 4.30
N ASN A 163 15.28 8.79 4.42
CA ASN A 163 15.23 9.88 5.40
C ASN A 163 14.63 11.17 4.83
N GLU A 164 14.13 11.13 3.58
CA GLU A 164 13.57 12.30 2.93
C GLU A 164 12.05 12.34 3.10
N PRO A 165 11.52 13.26 3.92
CA PRO A 165 10.07 13.39 4.08
C PRO A 165 9.44 13.90 2.78
N LEU A 166 8.23 13.43 2.51
CA LEU A 166 7.43 13.97 1.41
C LEU A 166 7.16 15.46 1.64
N ALA A 167 7.11 16.25 0.54
CA ALA A 167 6.94 17.71 0.62
C ALA A 167 5.67 18.14 1.36
N PHE A 168 4.69 17.29 1.48
CA PHE A 168 3.43 17.52 2.19
C PHE A 168 3.35 16.84 3.57
N GLU A 169 4.36 16.08 3.94
CA GLU A 169 4.34 15.34 5.21
C GLU A 169 4.31 16.25 6.43
N GLY A 170 3.51 15.86 7.43
CA GLY A 170 3.27 16.64 8.62
C GLY A 170 2.37 17.85 8.42
N LYS A 171 2.06 18.23 7.17
CA LYS A 171 1.14 19.31 6.85
C LYS A 171 -0.30 18.88 7.01
N ALA A 172 -1.17 19.85 7.30
CA ALA A 172 -2.61 19.65 7.38
C ALA A 172 -3.32 20.25 6.17
N PHE A 173 -4.27 19.49 5.61
CA PHE A 173 -5.09 19.87 4.46
C PHE A 173 -6.57 19.67 4.80
N THR A 174 -7.45 20.48 4.24
CA THR A 174 -8.89 20.22 4.35
C THR A 174 -9.28 18.98 3.56
N GLY A 175 -10.31 18.25 4.01
CA GLY A 175 -10.83 17.12 3.26
C GLY A 175 -11.31 17.55 1.88
N GLU A 176 -11.92 18.74 1.76
CA GLU A 176 -12.31 19.32 0.47
C GLU A 176 -11.09 19.43 -0.48
N TYR A 177 -9.97 19.99 0.00
CA TYR A 177 -8.75 20.10 -0.82
C TYR A 177 -8.25 18.74 -1.28
N LEU A 178 -8.18 17.76 -0.37
CA LEU A 178 -7.68 16.41 -0.68
C LEU A 178 -8.58 15.68 -1.67
N MET A 179 -9.90 15.88 -1.58
CA MET A 179 -10.86 15.28 -2.51
C MET A 179 -10.92 15.99 -3.87
N ALA A 180 -10.73 17.31 -3.89
CA ALA A 180 -10.77 18.08 -5.14
C ALA A 180 -9.45 17.98 -5.93
N ASN A 181 -8.30 18.06 -5.24
CA ASN A 181 -6.98 18.18 -5.85
C ASN A 181 -6.11 16.94 -5.68
N GLY A 182 -6.30 16.16 -4.61
CA GLY A 182 -5.37 15.09 -4.22
C GLY A 182 -3.99 15.61 -3.82
N LEU A 183 -3.07 14.68 -3.65
CA LEU A 183 -1.66 14.97 -3.38
C LEU A 183 -0.80 14.52 -4.56
N GLU A 184 0.26 15.26 -4.83
CA GLU A 184 1.27 14.85 -5.79
C GLU A 184 2.20 13.84 -5.13
N ILE A 185 2.05 12.58 -5.51
CA ILE A 185 2.89 11.50 -5.00
C ILE A 185 4.17 11.47 -5.81
N PRO A 186 5.33 11.80 -5.22
CA PRO A 186 6.58 11.67 -5.92
C PRO A 186 6.87 10.19 -6.16
N TYR A 187 7.02 9.84 -7.40
CA TYR A 187 7.59 8.58 -7.82
C TYR A 187 8.97 8.89 -8.41
N ASN A 188 9.96 8.09 -8.08
CA ASN A 188 11.31 8.37 -8.52
C ASN A 188 11.36 8.36 -10.04
N HIS A 189 11.44 9.57 -10.64
CA HIS A 189 11.97 9.73 -11.97
C HIS A 189 13.44 9.32 -11.91
N ILE A 190 13.83 8.52 -12.85
CA ILE A 190 15.16 7.99 -13.02
C ILE A 190 16.19 9.12 -12.92
N VAL A 191 16.85 9.23 -11.80
CA VAL A 191 18.15 9.90 -11.70
C VAL A 191 19.25 8.87 -11.56
N ASP A 192 18.90 7.64 -11.23
CA ASP A 192 19.84 6.56 -11.06
C ASP A 192 19.41 5.35 -11.92
N TYR A 193 20.04 5.20 -13.08
CA TYR A 193 19.83 4.08 -14.01
C TYR A 193 20.07 2.70 -13.37
N HIS A 194 20.70 2.65 -12.19
CA HIS A 194 20.98 1.44 -11.47
C HIS A 194 19.93 1.09 -10.41
N LYS A 195 19.02 2.02 -10.11
CA LYS A 195 17.88 1.81 -9.19
C LYS A 195 16.57 1.85 -9.97
N GLN A 196 16.30 0.79 -10.72
CA GLN A 196 15.01 0.62 -11.37
C GLN A 196 13.92 0.50 -10.30
N ASN A 197 13.19 1.59 -10.07
CA ASN A 197 12.04 1.61 -9.18
C ASN A 197 10.75 1.26 -9.93
N ASP A 198 10.71 0.07 -10.55
CA ASP A 198 9.48 -0.48 -11.11
C ASP A 198 8.40 -0.64 -10.05
N TYR A 199 8.82 -0.83 -8.80
CA TYR A 199 7.96 -1.07 -7.65
C TYR A 199 8.07 0.05 -6.64
N SER A 200 7.37 1.16 -6.88
CA SER A 200 7.25 2.26 -5.94
C SER A 200 5.88 2.23 -5.26
N SER A 201 5.84 2.44 -3.96
CA SER A 201 4.59 2.44 -3.18
C SER A 201 4.62 3.47 -2.07
N ARG A 202 3.44 3.99 -1.71
CA ARG A 202 3.24 4.90 -0.59
C ARG A 202 2.00 4.49 0.19
N VAL A 203 2.12 4.53 1.50
CA VAL A 203 0.99 4.39 2.42
C VAL A 203 0.94 5.66 3.26
N LEU A 204 -0.14 6.42 3.13
CA LEU A 204 -0.33 7.67 3.87
C LEU A 204 -1.41 7.47 4.92
N TYR A 205 -1.08 7.82 6.14
CA TYR A 205 -2.03 7.91 7.25
C TYR A 205 -2.47 9.36 7.41
N LEU A 206 -3.76 9.54 7.45
CA LEU A 206 -4.41 10.83 7.64
C LEU A 206 -5.14 10.82 8.97
N GLU A 207 -4.92 11.84 9.78
CA GLU A 207 -5.56 12.01 11.08
C GLU A 207 -6.09 13.43 11.23
N GLU A 208 -7.34 13.55 11.69
CA GLU A 208 -7.97 14.84 11.95
C GLU A 208 -7.14 15.67 12.94
N VAL A 209 -6.92 16.92 12.62
CA VAL A 209 -6.28 17.91 13.50
C VAL A 209 -7.38 18.76 14.10
N LYS A 210 -7.48 18.71 15.42
CA LYS A 210 -8.40 19.56 16.21
C LYS A 210 -7.87 20.98 16.32
#